data_f0a1caf76892b4e539395040e5973a74
#
_entry.id   f0a1caf76892b4e539395040e5973a74
#
_cell.length_a   1.000
_cell.length_b   1.000
_cell.length_c   1.000
_cell.angle_alpha   90.00
_cell.angle_beta   90.00
_cell.angle_gamma   90.00
#
_symmetry.space_group_name_H-M   'P 1'
#
loop_
_entity.id
_entity.type
_entity.pdbx_description
1 polymer ?
#
loop_
_entity_poly.entity_id
_entity_poly.type
_entity_poly.pdbx_seq_one_letter_code
_entity_poly.pdbx_strand_id
1 'polypeptide(L)' 'GREEMLAAFELPAFKTAIAEGERKIEGKGRVLVRTSGTEPKIQVWVWGDDAALADKVNGEISAVLAKAPGYESVKVMP' A
#
# COMPACT_ATOMS: atom_id res chain seq x y z
N GLY A 1 3.14 7.75 -14.56
CA GLY A 1 2.33 8.93 -14.42
C GLY A 1 1.08 8.70 -13.58
N ARG A 2 0.20 9.68 -13.61
CA ARG A 2 -1.04 9.63 -12.81
C ARG A 2 -1.94 8.46 -13.20
N GLU A 3 -2.01 8.17 -14.49
CA GLU A 3 -2.84 7.06 -14.98
C GLU A 3 -2.35 5.73 -14.46
N GLU A 4 -1.03 5.55 -14.40
CA GLU A 4 -0.44 4.33 -13.86
C GLU A 4 -0.74 4.21 -12.37
N MET A 5 -0.68 5.33 -11.64
CA MET A 5 -1.02 5.34 -10.22
C MET A 5 -2.46 4.92 -9.99
N LEU A 6 -3.39 5.47 -10.77
CA LEU A 6 -4.80 5.12 -10.66
C LEU A 6 -5.04 3.65 -11.03
N ALA A 7 -4.35 3.16 -12.07
CA ALA A 7 -4.45 1.76 -12.47
C ALA A 7 -3.90 0.83 -11.39
N ALA A 8 -2.88 1.26 -10.66
CA ALA A 8 -2.31 0.47 -9.58
C ALA A 8 -3.34 0.17 -8.49
N PHE A 9 -4.22 1.11 -8.18
CA PHE A 9 -5.28 0.90 -7.21
C PHE A 9 -6.27 -0.17 -7.66
N GLU A 10 -6.37 -0.43 -8.95
CA GLU A 10 -7.29 -1.43 -9.49
C GLU A 10 -6.66 -2.81 -9.60
N LEU A 11 -5.37 -2.96 -9.35
CA LEU A 11 -4.72 -4.27 -9.38
C LEU A 11 -5.32 -5.19 -8.33
N PRO A 12 -5.82 -6.38 -8.73
CA PRO A 12 -6.36 -7.34 -7.77
C PRO A 12 -5.37 -7.70 -6.67
N ALA A 13 -4.10 -7.88 -7.03
CA ALA A 13 -3.06 -8.22 -6.06
C ALA A 13 -2.87 -7.12 -5.03
N PHE A 14 -2.95 -5.86 -5.45
CA PHE A 14 -2.81 -4.74 -4.52
C PHE A 14 -4.00 -4.64 -3.58
N LYS A 15 -5.20 -4.78 -4.12
CA LYS A 15 -6.43 -4.78 -3.31
C LYS A 15 -6.43 -5.93 -2.29
N THR A 16 -5.99 -7.09 -2.72
CA THR A 16 -5.88 -8.26 -1.83
C THR A 16 -4.87 -8.01 -0.71
N ALA A 17 -3.72 -7.42 -1.06
CA ALA A 17 -2.69 -7.13 -0.06
C ALA A 17 -3.20 -6.15 1.00
N ILE A 18 -3.94 -5.12 0.57
CA ILE A 18 -4.53 -4.15 1.49
C ILE A 18 -5.54 -4.85 2.42
N ALA A 19 -6.43 -5.66 1.84
CA ALA A 19 -7.45 -6.35 2.63
C ALA A 19 -6.84 -7.32 3.65
N GLU A 20 -5.80 -8.04 3.24
CA GLU A 20 -5.11 -8.95 4.15
C GLU A 20 -4.36 -8.20 5.24
N GLY A 21 -3.75 -7.06 4.89
CA GLY A 21 -3.08 -6.21 5.87
C GLY A 21 -4.05 -5.68 6.92
N GLU A 22 -5.21 -5.23 6.47
CA GLU A 22 -6.24 -4.75 7.37
C GLU A 22 -6.71 -5.85 8.32
N ARG A 23 -6.85 -7.07 7.81
CA ARG A 23 -7.27 -8.20 8.62
C ARG A 23 -6.21 -8.56 9.68
N LYS A 24 -4.94 -8.56 9.29
CA LYS A 24 -3.84 -8.89 10.19
C LYS A 24 -3.74 -7.91 11.36
N ILE A 25 -4.06 -6.65 11.11
CA ILE A 25 -3.92 -5.60 12.12
C ILE A 25 -5.25 -5.22 12.76
N GLU A 26 -6.33 -5.88 12.36
CA GLU A 26 -7.66 -5.60 12.90
C GLU A 26 -7.69 -5.68 14.43
N GLY A 27 -8.29 -4.66 15.05
CA GLY A 27 -8.33 -4.56 16.49
C GLY A 27 -7.05 -4.07 17.14
N LYS A 28 -5.97 -3.92 16.37
CA LYS A 28 -4.66 -3.50 16.88
C LYS A 28 -4.14 -2.24 16.21
N GLY A 29 -4.74 -1.85 15.10
CA GLY A 29 -4.29 -0.67 14.36
C GLY A 29 -5.11 -0.45 13.11
N ARG A 30 -4.53 0.29 12.16
CA ARG A 30 -5.20 0.68 10.93
C ARG A 30 -4.27 0.70 9.73
N VAL A 31 -4.87 0.50 8.55
CA VAL A 31 -4.20 0.68 7.26
C VAL A 31 -4.94 1.77 6.51
N LEU A 32 -4.21 2.73 5.98
CA LEU A 32 -4.75 3.78 5.12
C LEU A 32 -3.88 3.87 3.88
N VAL A 33 -4.49 3.80 2.71
CA VAL A 33 -3.79 3.94 1.43
C VAL A 33 -4.41 5.10 0.68
N ARG A 34 -3.57 6.03 0.23
CA ARG A 34 -4.03 7.23 -0.46
C ARG A 34 -3.06 7.66 -1.54
N THR A 35 -3.54 8.47 -2.47
CA THR A 35 -2.71 9.02 -3.52
C THR A 35 -2.19 10.40 -3.15
N SER A 36 -1.01 10.74 -3.70
CA SER A 36 -0.54 12.11 -3.68
C SER A 36 -1.35 12.94 -4.70
N GLY A 37 -1.55 14.20 -4.42
CA GLY A 37 -2.30 15.08 -5.31
C GLY A 37 -1.55 15.51 -6.57
N THR A 38 -0.22 15.51 -6.56
CA THR A 38 0.59 16.10 -7.65
C THR A 38 1.57 15.13 -8.28
N GLU A 39 1.93 14.05 -7.61
CA GLU A 39 2.93 13.11 -8.10
C GLU A 39 2.35 11.71 -8.18
N PRO A 40 2.90 10.81 -9.03
CA PRO A 40 2.43 9.44 -9.10
C PRO A 40 2.92 8.63 -7.91
N LYS A 41 2.47 9.00 -6.73
CA LYS A 41 2.84 8.36 -5.46
C LYS A 41 1.61 7.78 -4.78
N ILE A 42 1.79 6.61 -4.23
CA ILE A 42 0.81 5.99 -3.35
C ILE A 42 1.41 5.99 -1.96
N GLN A 43 0.68 6.53 -1.00
CA GLN A 43 1.11 6.54 0.38
C GLN A 43 0.40 5.42 1.11
N VAL A 44 1.20 4.59 1.78
CA VAL A 44 0.69 3.49 2.59
C VAL A 44 0.99 3.83 4.05
N TRP A 45 -0.06 4.03 4.80
CA TRP A 45 0.05 4.36 6.23
C TRP A 45 -0.43 3.17 7.03
N VAL A 46 0.42 2.63 7.86
CA VAL A 46 0.05 1.53 8.75
C VAL A 46 0.52 1.91 10.15
N TRP A 47 -0.40 1.89 11.09
CA TRP A 47 -0.04 2.16 12.47
C TRP A 47 -0.86 1.30 13.42
N GLY A 48 -0.32 1.08 14.60
CA GLY A 48 -0.95 0.28 15.63
C GLY A 48 -0.05 0.16 16.83
N ASP A 49 -0.53 -0.54 17.84
CA ASP A 49 0.19 -0.71 19.11
C ASP A 49 1.45 -1.57 18.93
N ASP A 50 1.46 -2.46 17.94
CA ASP A 50 2.62 -3.30 17.65
C ASP A 50 3.34 -2.75 16.42
N ALA A 51 4.45 -2.06 16.66
CA ALA A 51 5.23 -1.43 15.60
C ALA A 51 5.81 -2.46 14.62
N ALA A 52 6.23 -3.61 15.11
CA ALA A 52 6.78 -4.66 14.24
C ALA A 52 5.72 -5.21 13.29
N LEU A 53 4.50 -5.39 13.79
CA LEU A 53 3.40 -5.84 12.94
C LEU A 53 3.02 -4.77 11.92
N ALA A 54 2.98 -3.50 12.32
CA ALA A 54 2.68 -2.41 11.42
C ALA A 54 3.71 -2.32 10.29
N ASP A 55 4.99 -2.45 10.61
CA ASP A 55 6.06 -2.44 9.61
C ASP A 55 5.94 -3.62 8.65
N LYS A 56 5.61 -4.79 9.17
CA LYS A 56 5.43 -5.98 8.35
C LYS A 56 4.28 -5.80 7.36
N VAL A 57 3.14 -5.31 7.82
CA VAL A 57 1.97 -5.07 6.97
C VAL A 57 2.29 -4.03 5.91
N ASN A 58 2.94 -2.94 6.29
CA ASN A 58 3.35 -1.89 5.36
C ASN A 58 4.25 -2.47 4.26
N GLY A 59 5.26 -3.25 4.66
CA GLY A 59 6.19 -3.86 3.71
C GLY A 59 5.52 -4.83 2.75
N GLU A 60 4.56 -5.61 3.22
CA GLU A 60 3.84 -6.55 2.38
C GLU A 60 2.98 -5.83 1.33
N ILE A 61 2.29 -4.77 1.72
CA ILE A 61 1.49 -3.97 0.79
C ILE A 61 2.38 -3.28 -0.23
N SER A 62 3.45 -2.65 0.23
CA SER A 62 4.36 -1.91 -0.66
C SER A 62 5.05 -2.82 -1.66
N ALA A 63 5.43 -4.03 -1.25
CA ALA A 63 6.15 -4.97 -2.10
C ALA A 63 5.34 -5.40 -3.33
N VAL A 64 4.03 -5.39 -3.25
CA VAL A 64 3.18 -5.78 -4.37
C VAL A 64 3.40 -4.86 -5.57
N LEU A 65 3.40 -3.55 -5.34
CA LEU A 65 3.64 -2.59 -6.42
C LEU A 65 5.10 -2.57 -6.86
N ALA A 66 6.03 -2.78 -5.95
CA ALA A 66 7.45 -2.81 -6.29
C ALA A 66 7.79 -3.93 -7.27
N LYS A 67 7.01 -5.01 -7.27
CA LYS A 67 7.22 -6.16 -8.13
C LYS A 67 6.31 -6.18 -9.36
N ALA A 68 5.36 -5.27 -9.46
CA ALA A 68 4.39 -5.29 -10.55
C ALA A 68 5.00 -4.65 -11.82
N PRO A 69 5.05 -5.40 -12.94
CA PRO A 69 5.56 -4.83 -14.19
C PRO A 69 4.69 -3.65 -14.65
N GLY A 70 5.33 -2.61 -15.16
CA GLY A 70 4.62 -1.44 -15.66
C GLY A 70 4.29 -0.39 -14.61
N TYR A 71 4.65 -0.62 -13.36
CA TYR A 71 4.35 0.30 -12.26
C TYR A 71 5.60 0.85 -11.57
N GLU A 72 6.74 0.77 -12.26
CA GLU A 72 8.01 1.20 -11.70
C GLU A 72 8.07 2.71 -11.43
N SER A 73 7.26 3.48 -12.16
CA SER A 73 7.20 4.93 -11.97
C SER A 73 6.34 5.33 -10.79
N VAL A 74 5.57 4.39 -10.23
CA VAL A 74 4.71 4.66 -9.07
C VAL A 74 5.52 4.43 -7.80
N LYS A 75 5.64 5.47 -6.99
CA LYS A 75 6.36 5.37 -5.72
C LYS A 75 5.39 4.98 -4.62
N VAL A 76 5.80 4.05 -3.78
CA VAL A 76 5.03 3.67 -2.60
C VAL A 76 5.82 4.09 -1.38
N MET A 77 5.21 4.88 -0.51
CA MET A 77 5.86 5.44 0.66
C MET A 77 5.10 5.07 1.92
N PRO A 78 5.81 4.76 3.00
CA PRO A 78 5.18 4.53 4.29
C PRO A 78 4.60 5.80 4.88
#